data_46fe7833a184246a7a3c56d33a71e3fe
#
_entry.id   46fe7833a184246a7a3c56d33a71e3fe
#
_cell.length_a   1.000
_cell.length_b   1.000
_cell.length_c   1.000
_cell.angle_alpha   90.00
_cell.angle_beta   90.00
_cell.angle_gamma   90.00
#
_symmetry.space_group_name_H-M   'P 1'
#
loop_
_entity.id
_entity.type
_entity.pdbx_description
1 polymer ?
#
loop_
_entity_poly.entity_id
_entity_poly.type
_entity_poly.pdbx_seq_one_letter_code
_entity_poly.pdbx_strand_id
1 'polypeptide(L)'
;MFEVETYYGTPIDLTYSETRMRNEPIVEITQVKGTSDTHPLLSPDDEWADFEIMDGRVGARPPTYSYPAGGYVRDAYLRGLMLEWKGQGNPYKFGLIGSTDTHLGAGAFDESNFWSKVGVVDGSPMSRGSIPLTEERLVQLKEYSAEYNQPV
;
A
#
# COMPACT_ATOMS: atom_id res chain seq x y z
N MET A 1 8.61 -3.72 0.90
CA MET A 1 9.01 -2.28 0.93
C MET A 1 9.67 -1.92 2.26
N PHE A 2 9.03 -2.22 3.37
CA PHE A 2 9.54 -1.93 4.73
C PHE A 2 10.12 -3.20 5.36
N GLU A 3 11.24 -3.65 4.80
CA GLU A 3 11.88 -4.90 5.18
C GLU A 3 12.88 -4.72 6.32
N VAL A 4 13.28 -5.82 6.95
CA VAL A 4 14.32 -5.83 8.00
C VAL A 4 15.69 -6.22 7.47
N GLU A 5 15.76 -6.46 6.17
CA GLU A 5 16.97 -6.79 5.41
C GLU A 5 17.09 -5.86 4.20
N THR A 6 18.28 -5.70 3.71
CA THR A 6 18.55 -4.98 2.45
C THR A 6 18.09 -5.79 1.25
N TYR A 7 18.07 -5.18 0.07
CA TYR A 7 17.78 -5.88 -1.19
C TYR A 7 18.66 -7.12 -1.42
N TYR A 8 19.86 -7.14 -0.88
CA TYR A 8 20.82 -8.24 -1.02
C TYR A 8 20.70 -9.31 0.08
N GLY A 9 19.67 -9.24 0.94
CA GLY A 9 19.46 -10.19 2.03
C GLY A 9 20.42 -10.02 3.20
N THR A 10 21.12 -8.90 3.30
CA THR A 10 21.95 -8.57 4.45
C THR A 10 21.14 -7.80 5.50
N PRO A 11 21.41 -7.98 6.80
CA PRO A 11 20.74 -7.20 7.84
C PRO A 11 20.91 -5.70 7.61
N ILE A 12 19.85 -4.92 7.90
CA ILE A 12 19.93 -3.47 7.95
C ILE A 12 20.88 -3.06 9.07
N ASP A 13 21.76 -2.14 8.79
CA ASP A 13 22.68 -1.52 9.75
C ASP A 13 22.35 -0.05 10.02
N LEU A 14 23.10 0.55 10.94
CA LEU A 14 22.90 1.95 11.32
C LEU A 14 23.10 2.90 10.13
N THR A 15 24.11 2.65 9.31
CA THR A 15 24.43 3.50 8.14
C THR A 15 23.32 3.48 7.10
N TYR A 16 22.75 2.29 6.84
CA TYR A 16 21.60 2.14 5.98
C TYR A 16 20.38 2.88 6.54
N SER A 17 20.11 2.71 7.84
CA SER A 17 18.99 3.36 8.53
C SER A 17 19.08 4.89 8.46
N GLU A 18 20.25 5.46 8.74
CA GLU A 18 20.49 6.91 8.66
C GLU A 18 20.35 7.44 7.24
N THR A 19 20.83 6.69 6.26
CA THR A 19 20.71 7.05 4.85
C THR A 19 19.24 7.07 4.41
N ARG A 20 18.49 6.07 4.81
CA ARG A 20 17.07 5.96 4.48
C ARG A 20 16.24 7.06 5.12
N MET A 21 16.44 7.33 6.42
CA MET A 21 15.76 8.43 7.11
C MET A 21 15.99 9.80 6.44
N ARG A 22 17.20 10.03 5.95
CA ARG A 22 17.54 11.30 5.28
C ARG A 22 16.86 11.44 3.92
N ASN A 23 16.73 10.34 3.17
CA ASN A 23 16.23 10.34 1.80
C ASN A 23 14.73 10.04 1.69
N GLU A 24 14.14 9.41 2.70
CA GLU A 24 12.73 9.03 2.77
C GLU A 24 12.04 9.66 3.99
N PRO A 25 11.92 11.01 4.07
CA PRO A 25 11.43 11.69 5.26
C PRO A 25 9.91 11.60 5.43
N ILE A 26 9.17 11.22 4.40
CA ILE A 26 7.69 11.11 4.41
C ILE A 26 7.25 9.87 3.64
N VAL A 27 6.09 9.36 4.01
CA VAL A 27 5.40 8.27 3.31
C VAL A 27 3.94 8.62 3.09
N GLU A 28 3.40 8.20 1.97
CA GLU A 28 1.98 8.36 1.67
C GLU A 28 1.18 7.24 2.32
N ILE A 29 0.26 7.61 3.25
CA ILE A 29 -0.55 6.65 4.01
C ILE A 29 -1.84 6.27 3.29
N THR A 30 -2.32 7.14 2.42
CA THR A 30 -3.52 6.89 1.61
C THR A 30 -3.47 7.67 0.31
N GLN A 31 -4.04 7.10 -0.73
CA GLN A 31 -4.25 7.73 -2.03
C GLN A 31 -5.48 7.10 -2.71
N VAL A 32 -5.74 7.44 -3.98
CA VAL A 32 -6.87 6.89 -4.75
C VAL A 32 -6.89 5.36 -4.84
N LYS A 33 -5.77 4.69 -4.69
CA LYS A 33 -5.69 3.22 -4.63
C LYS A 33 -6.25 2.60 -3.34
N GLY A 34 -6.50 3.39 -2.32
CA GLY A 34 -6.87 2.95 -0.98
C GLY A 34 -5.76 3.11 0.05
N THR A 35 -5.97 2.54 1.23
CA THR A 35 -5.09 2.70 2.38
C THR A 35 -3.73 2.02 2.24
N SER A 36 -2.72 2.63 2.83
CA SER A 36 -1.42 2.01 3.14
C SER A 36 -1.16 1.99 4.65
N ASP A 37 -2.18 2.29 5.48
CA ASP A 37 -2.04 2.32 6.94
C ASP A 37 -1.77 0.94 7.51
N THR A 38 -2.73 0.04 7.40
CA THR A 38 -2.62 -1.34 7.90
C THR A 38 -3.48 -2.31 7.07
N HIS A 39 -3.44 -3.58 7.44
CA HIS A 39 -4.22 -4.67 6.84
C HIS A 39 -4.75 -5.59 7.95
N PRO A 40 -5.92 -6.24 7.82
CA PRO A 40 -6.48 -7.14 8.82
C PRO A 40 -5.54 -8.26 9.28
N LEU A 41 -4.70 -8.77 8.38
CA LEU A 41 -3.69 -9.79 8.71
C LEU A 41 -2.54 -9.25 9.58
N LEU A 42 -2.35 -7.93 9.63
CA LEU A 42 -1.31 -7.27 10.44
C LEU A 42 -1.89 -6.64 11.72
N SER A 43 -3.18 -6.35 11.72
CA SER A 43 -3.91 -5.72 12.83
C SER A 43 -5.26 -6.42 13.02
N PRO A 44 -5.28 -7.69 13.47
CA PRO A 44 -6.51 -8.49 13.53
C PRO A 44 -7.54 -7.99 14.57
N ASP A 45 -7.10 -7.21 15.55
CA ASP A 45 -7.94 -6.65 16.61
C ASP A 45 -8.44 -5.23 16.30
N ASP A 46 -8.12 -4.69 15.13
CA ASP A 46 -8.55 -3.36 14.67
C ASP A 46 -9.75 -3.50 13.76
N GLU A 47 -10.92 -3.05 14.22
CA GLU A 47 -12.18 -3.11 13.46
C GLU A 47 -12.17 -2.27 12.16
N TRP A 48 -11.20 -1.35 12.02
CA TRP A 48 -11.06 -0.49 10.84
C TRP A 48 -9.92 -0.93 9.90
N ALA A 49 -9.26 -2.04 10.21
CA ALA A 49 -8.10 -2.50 9.44
C ALA A 49 -8.47 -2.91 7.99
N ASP A 50 -9.72 -3.16 7.69
CA ASP A 50 -10.22 -3.53 6.37
C ASP A 50 -10.77 -2.34 5.56
N PHE A 51 -10.67 -1.11 6.09
CA PHE A 51 -11.20 0.06 5.42
C PHE A 51 -10.34 0.46 4.20
N GLU A 52 -10.99 0.56 3.05
CA GLU A 52 -10.38 0.98 1.77
C GLU A 52 -9.11 0.21 1.37
N ILE A 53 -9.06 -1.09 1.61
CA ILE A 53 -7.94 -1.94 1.20
C ILE A 53 -7.94 -2.15 -0.32
N MET A 54 -6.76 -2.09 -0.91
CA MET A 54 -6.48 -2.56 -2.24
C MET A 54 -5.45 -3.70 -2.19
N ASP A 55 -5.91 -4.93 -2.30
CA ASP A 55 -5.06 -6.13 -2.18
C ASP A 55 -4.15 -6.37 -3.39
N GLY A 56 -4.44 -5.74 -4.50
CA GLY A 56 -3.70 -5.92 -5.74
C GLY A 56 -2.51 -4.98 -5.91
N ARG A 57 -1.49 -5.42 -6.63
CA ARG A 57 -0.42 -4.53 -7.07
C ARG A 57 -0.91 -3.61 -8.18
N VAL A 58 -0.78 -2.31 -7.99
CA VAL A 58 -1.14 -1.29 -8.99
C VAL A 58 -0.33 -1.51 -10.28
N GLY A 59 -1.04 -1.59 -11.40
CA GLY A 59 -0.42 -1.76 -12.72
C GLY A 59 0.05 -3.17 -13.06
N ALA A 60 -0.07 -4.14 -12.16
CA ALA A 60 0.24 -5.53 -12.47
C ALA A 60 -0.76 -6.12 -13.47
N ARG A 61 -0.24 -6.81 -14.47
CA ARG A 61 -1.05 -7.58 -15.45
C ARG A 61 -0.35 -8.91 -15.71
N PRO A 62 -0.94 -10.04 -15.34
CA PRO A 62 -2.24 -10.19 -14.65
C PRO A 62 -2.23 -9.57 -13.25
N PRO A 63 -3.41 -9.35 -12.63
CA PRO A 63 -3.50 -8.87 -11.25
C PRO A 63 -2.70 -9.79 -10.32
N THR A 64 -1.85 -9.18 -9.51
CA THR A 64 -1.02 -9.90 -8.55
C THR A 64 -1.31 -9.35 -7.16
N TYR A 65 -1.62 -10.23 -6.22
CA TYR A 65 -1.83 -9.81 -4.83
C TYR A 65 -0.52 -9.35 -4.20
N SER A 66 -0.61 -8.34 -3.35
CA SER A 66 0.51 -7.88 -2.54
C SER A 66 0.60 -8.69 -1.25
N TYR A 67 1.82 -8.88 -0.75
CA TYR A 67 2.01 -9.41 0.61
C TYR A 67 1.82 -8.29 1.61
N PRO A 68 0.96 -8.45 2.65
CA PRO A 68 0.74 -7.42 3.65
C PRO A 68 2.01 -7.09 4.45
N ALA A 69 2.76 -8.11 4.89
CA ALA A 69 3.96 -7.92 5.68
C ALA A 69 5.01 -7.08 4.94
N GLY A 70 5.52 -6.03 5.60
CA GLY A 70 6.45 -5.07 5.00
C GLY A 70 5.83 -4.14 3.95
N GLY A 71 4.51 -4.15 3.80
CA GLY A 71 3.78 -3.34 2.82
C GLY A 71 3.04 -2.13 3.38
N TYR A 72 2.80 -2.11 4.69
CA TYR A 72 1.96 -1.13 5.36
C TYR A 72 2.72 -0.31 6.39
N VAL A 73 2.27 0.92 6.61
CA VAL A 73 2.98 1.94 7.41
C VAL A 73 3.04 1.57 8.89
N ARG A 74 1.96 1.06 9.46
CA ARG A 74 1.93 0.64 10.87
C ARG A 74 2.92 -0.50 11.15
N ASP A 75 3.00 -1.47 10.23
CA ASP A 75 4.00 -2.54 10.30
C ASP A 75 5.43 -1.99 10.15
N ALA A 76 5.62 -0.99 9.27
CA ALA A 76 6.90 -0.31 9.13
C ALA A 76 7.38 0.34 10.45
N TYR A 77 6.50 1.02 11.15
CA TYR A 77 6.85 1.62 12.46
C TYR A 77 7.24 0.55 13.49
N LEU A 78 6.50 -0.55 13.58
CA LEU A 78 6.84 -1.66 14.47
C LEU A 78 8.20 -2.28 14.14
N ARG A 79 8.46 -2.51 12.85
CA ARG A 79 9.76 -3.01 12.37
C ARG A 79 10.89 -2.03 12.66
N GLY A 80 10.65 -0.74 12.47
CA GLY A 80 11.60 0.31 12.78
C GLY A 80 11.97 0.35 14.26
N LEU A 81 10.99 0.27 15.15
CA LEU A 81 11.21 0.19 16.60
C LEU A 81 12.00 -1.08 16.99
N MET A 82 11.70 -2.20 16.37
CA MET A 82 12.43 -3.45 16.59
C MET A 82 13.91 -3.33 16.15
N LEU A 83 14.17 -2.74 15.00
CA LEU A 83 15.53 -2.52 14.48
C LEU A 83 16.31 -1.58 15.40
N GLU A 84 15.69 -0.50 15.87
CA GLU A 84 16.29 0.45 16.81
C GLU A 84 16.65 -0.23 18.15
N TRP A 85 15.74 -1.06 18.68
CA TRP A 85 16.01 -1.86 19.88
C TRP A 85 17.19 -2.81 19.72
N LYS A 86 17.40 -3.34 18.50
CA LYS A 86 18.56 -4.19 18.16
C LYS A 86 19.85 -3.40 17.92
N GLY A 87 19.83 -2.07 18.00
CA GLY A 87 21.00 -1.23 17.73
C GLY A 87 21.31 -1.03 16.23
N GLN A 88 20.39 -1.40 15.36
CA GLN A 88 20.54 -1.29 13.90
C GLN A 88 20.02 0.06 13.35
N GLY A 89 19.56 0.97 14.24
CA GLY A 89 18.88 2.21 13.86
C GLY A 89 17.42 1.95 13.44
N ASN A 90 16.70 3.02 13.14
CA ASN A 90 15.31 2.94 12.69
C ASN A 90 15.16 3.65 11.35
N PRO A 91 15.07 2.92 10.22
CA PRO A 91 14.95 3.51 8.89
C PRO A 91 13.55 4.05 8.58
N TYR A 92 12.58 3.86 9.48
CA TYR A 92 11.16 4.15 9.26
C TYR A 92 10.61 5.28 10.13
N LYS A 93 11.47 6.23 10.53
CA LYS A 93 11.08 7.47 11.23
C LYS A 93 10.61 8.56 10.26
N PHE A 94 9.67 8.24 9.39
CA PHE A 94 9.11 9.18 8.43
C PHE A 94 7.83 9.80 8.94
N GLY A 95 7.48 11.00 8.41
CA GLY A 95 6.17 11.61 8.58
C GLY A 95 5.15 11.03 7.61
N LEU A 96 3.88 11.34 7.83
CA LEU A 96 2.77 10.84 7.03
C LEU A 96 2.17 11.95 6.16
N ILE A 97 1.77 11.60 4.94
CA ILE A 97 0.99 12.44 4.05
C ILE A 97 -0.15 11.62 3.45
N GLY A 98 -1.35 12.20 3.37
CA GLY A 98 -2.47 11.68 2.59
C GLY A 98 -2.63 12.49 1.32
N SER A 99 -2.75 11.83 0.17
CA SER A 99 -2.85 12.49 -1.12
C SER A 99 -3.62 11.65 -2.12
N THR A 100 -4.06 12.24 -3.21
CA THR A 100 -4.82 11.57 -4.27
C THR A 100 -3.95 10.82 -5.27
N ASP A 101 -2.65 11.06 -5.29
CA ASP A 101 -1.75 10.59 -6.34
C ASP A 101 -2.21 11.02 -7.75
N THR A 102 -2.82 12.21 -7.84
CA THR A 102 -3.32 12.76 -9.10
C THR A 102 -2.18 13.06 -10.06
N HIS A 103 -2.28 12.52 -11.28
CA HIS A 103 -1.30 12.72 -12.36
C HIS A 103 -1.76 13.80 -13.35
N LEU A 104 -2.83 14.52 -13.03
CA LEU A 104 -3.44 15.57 -13.87
C LEU A 104 -3.45 16.89 -13.12
N GLY A 105 -3.20 17.98 -13.83
CA GLY A 105 -3.34 19.32 -13.29
C GLY A 105 -4.78 19.80 -13.10
N ALA A 106 -5.77 19.01 -13.45
CA ALA A 106 -7.20 19.35 -13.48
C ALA A 106 -8.07 18.27 -12.81
N GLY A 107 -7.68 17.79 -11.64
CA GLY A 107 -8.52 16.89 -10.84
C GLY A 107 -9.73 17.59 -10.24
N ALA A 108 -10.83 16.89 -10.05
CA ALA A 108 -11.98 17.37 -9.29
C ALA A 108 -11.77 17.04 -7.79
N PHE A 109 -12.06 18.02 -6.93
CA PHE A 109 -11.88 17.87 -5.46
C PHE A 109 -13.19 17.63 -4.71
N ASP A 110 -14.33 17.75 -5.39
CA ASP A 110 -15.64 17.49 -4.82
C ASP A 110 -15.84 15.98 -4.68
N GLU A 111 -16.12 15.50 -3.47
CA GLU A 111 -16.33 14.08 -3.19
C GLU A 111 -17.45 13.47 -4.04
N SER A 112 -18.49 14.23 -4.33
CA SER A 112 -19.61 13.79 -5.17
C SER A 112 -19.24 13.62 -6.63
N ASN A 113 -18.14 14.23 -7.06
CA ASN A 113 -17.66 14.23 -8.45
C ASN A 113 -16.12 14.08 -8.52
N PHE A 114 -15.55 13.40 -7.55
CA PHE A 114 -14.10 13.19 -7.50
C PHE A 114 -13.62 12.29 -8.64
N TRP A 115 -12.65 12.76 -9.37
CA TRP A 115 -11.88 11.96 -10.30
C TRP A 115 -10.45 12.48 -10.36
N SER A 116 -9.51 11.58 -10.51
CA SER A 116 -8.10 11.93 -10.41
C SER A 116 -7.19 10.91 -11.12
N LYS A 117 -5.94 10.91 -10.75
CA LYS A 117 -4.86 10.05 -11.23
C LYS A 117 -4.71 10.16 -12.74
N VAL A 118 -5.15 9.18 -13.49
CA VAL A 118 -5.11 9.18 -14.96
C VAL A 118 -6.47 9.55 -15.59
N GLY A 119 -7.40 10.06 -14.82
CA GLY A 119 -8.70 10.57 -15.25
C GLY A 119 -9.60 9.49 -15.85
N VAL A 120 -9.48 9.24 -17.13
CA VAL A 120 -10.34 8.29 -17.86
C VAL A 120 -10.27 6.86 -17.30
N VAL A 121 -9.12 6.45 -16.75
CA VAL A 121 -8.91 5.08 -16.24
C VAL A 121 -9.57 4.88 -14.88
N ASP A 122 -9.54 5.87 -14.03
CA ASP A 122 -10.04 5.81 -12.64
C ASP A 122 -11.18 6.80 -12.35
N GLY A 123 -11.87 7.25 -13.38
CA GLY A 123 -12.97 8.22 -13.30
C GLY A 123 -14.28 7.70 -12.70
N SER A 124 -14.30 6.47 -12.18
CA SER A 124 -15.52 5.92 -11.55
C SER A 124 -15.19 5.25 -10.22
N PRO A 125 -16.14 5.22 -9.27
CA PRO A 125 -15.96 4.51 -8.00
C PRO A 125 -15.56 3.03 -8.15
N MET A 126 -16.07 2.37 -9.18
CA MET A 126 -15.77 0.96 -9.47
C MET A 126 -14.32 0.79 -9.95
N SER A 127 -13.84 1.67 -10.84
CA SER A 127 -12.46 1.61 -11.33
C SER A 127 -11.41 1.96 -10.27
N ARG A 128 -11.81 2.70 -9.24
CA ARG A 128 -10.97 3.07 -8.09
C ARG A 128 -10.96 2.03 -6.97
N GLY A 129 -11.85 1.05 -7.02
CA GLY A 129 -12.02 0.08 -5.93
C GLY A 129 -12.81 0.60 -4.73
N SER A 130 -13.45 1.79 -4.83
CA SER A 130 -14.25 2.38 -3.73
C SER A 130 -15.61 1.70 -3.55
N ILE A 131 -16.02 0.87 -4.49
CA ILE A 131 -17.24 0.06 -4.41
C ILE A 131 -16.82 -1.41 -4.32
N PRO A 132 -17.33 -2.19 -3.36
CA PRO A 132 -17.07 -3.62 -3.28
C PRO A 132 -17.40 -4.32 -4.60
N LEU A 133 -16.60 -5.28 -4.96
CA LEU A 133 -16.83 -6.09 -6.15
C LEU A 133 -18.09 -6.90 -5.98
N THR A 134 -18.88 -7.04 -7.05
CA THR A 134 -20.01 -7.97 -7.08
C THR A 134 -19.50 -9.42 -7.01
N GLU A 135 -20.35 -10.33 -6.52
CA GLU A 135 -20.00 -11.76 -6.48
C GLU A 135 -19.61 -12.30 -7.85
N GLU A 136 -20.30 -11.89 -8.92
CA GLU A 136 -19.97 -12.25 -10.30
C GLU A 136 -18.58 -11.80 -10.69
N ARG A 137 -18.18 -10.57 -10.30
CA ARG A 137 -16.86 -10.05 -10.59
C ARG A 137 -15.78 -10.76 -9.79
N LEU A 138 -16.06 -11.12 -8.55
CA LEU A 138 -15.16 -11.92 -7.71
C LEU A 138 -14.91 -13.31 -8.32
N VAL A 139 -15.97 -13.96 -8.85
CA VAL A 139 -15.83 -15.25 -9.55
C VAL A 139 -14.94 -15.09 -10.77
N GLN A 140 -15.21 -14.10 -11.62
CA GLN A 140 -14.39 -13.84 -12.80
C GLN A 140 -12.91 -13.59 -12.46
N LEU A 141 -12.63 -12.86 -11.40
CA LEU A 141 -11.26 -12.62 -10.94
C LEU A 141 -10.58 -13.89 -10.44
N LYS A 142 -11.31 -14.74 -9.73
CA LYS A 142 -10.79 -16.04 -9.27
C LYS A 142 -10.50 -16.98 -10.44
N GLU A 143 -11.39 -17.05 -11.42
CA GLU A 143 -11.18 -17.84 -12.64
C GLU A 143 -9.96 -17.34 -13.42
N TYR A 144 -9.84 -16.01 -13.59
CA TYR A 144 -8.70 -15.39 -14.24
C TYR A 144 -7.38 -15.66 -13.47
N SER A 145 -7.43 -15.56 -12.14
CA SER A 145 -6.27 -15.84 -11.28
C SER A 145 -5.84 -17.32 -11.39
N ALA A 146 -6.79 -18.24 -11.43
CA ALA A 146 -6.52 -19.66 -11.60
C ALA A 146 -5.90 -19.99 -12.97
N GLU A 147 -6.39 -19.35 -14.04
CA GLU A 147 -5.87 -19.51 -15.41
C GLU A 147 -4.39 -19.09 -15.52
N TYR A 148 -4.01 -18.02 -14.84
CA TYR A 148 -2.63 -17.50 -14.86
C TYR A 148 -1.75 -18.01 -13.72
N ASN A 149 -2.22 -19.04 -12.98
CA ASN A 149 -1.50 -19.65 -11.85
C ASN A 149 -0.99 -18.64 -10.81
N GLN A 150 -1.80 -17.58 -10.59
CA GLN A 150 -1.51 -16.55 -9.60
C GLN A 150 -2.22 -16.89 -8.28
N PRO A 151 -1.58 -16.72 -7.13
CA PRO A 151 -2.26 -16.91 -5.84
C PRO A 151 -3.41 -15.89 -5.69
N VAL A 152 -4.54 -16.37 -5.25
CA VAL A 152 -5.71 -15.55 -4.88
C VAL A 152 -5.57 -15.10 -3.45
#